data_b5b416cada41c1f4bfd14816b18c33e0
#
_entry.id   b5b416cada41c1f4bfd14816b18c33e0
#
_cell.length_a   1.000
_cell.length_b   1.000
_cell.length_c   1.000
_cell.angle_alpha   90.00
_cell.angle_beta   90.00
_cell.angle_gamma   90.00
#
_symmetry.space_group_name_H-M   'P 1'
#
loop_
_entity.id
_entity.type
_entity.pdbx_description
1 polymer ?
#
loop_
_entity_poly.entity_id
_entity_poly.type
_entity_poly.pdbx_seq_one_letter_code
_entity_poly.pdbx_strand_id
1 'polypeptide(L)'
;MFAAAALLFCGCKGSGEKVEAQPAEEGAAVYMTSDISPEALIKIYESLGVKAEGRVAVKISTGEAGGHNYLKPELIGDFVKHVNGKLVECNTAYAGKRMNTDDHLAVIEDHGFNAIGGVDIMDAEGEIKIPVRDTTYMHYNIVGKNLQNYDCMVNLAHFKGHAMGGFGGVLKNASIGVASRNGKTYIHTNGQSEDYTRLWDFIQPENQDKFLECMANAAAAVHDYFKGKVIYINVMNNMSVDCDCNGNPAAPELKDMGILASTDPVALDQACLDLVFGHQNTEGDDASALKQRINDRHGIHTVEHAEKIGLGCRKYHIIKID
;
A
#
# COMPACT_ATOMS: atom_id res chain seq x y z
N MET A 1 -51.57 -0.75 59.94
CA MET A 1 -51.44 0.69 59.70
C MET A 1 -50.19 0.91 58.89
N PHE A 2 -50.31 1.06 57.60
CA PHE A 2 -49.21 1.38 56.70
C PHE A 2 -49.53 2.74 56.07
N ALA A 3 -48.67 3.70 56.30
CA ALA A 3 -48.77 5.02 55.67
C ALA A 3 -48.04 5.00 54.34
N ALA A 4 -48.76 5.37 53.25
CA ALA A 4 -48.16 5.54 51.94
C ALA A 4 -47.67 6.97 51.77
N ALA A 5 -46.38 7.14 51.47
CA ALA A 5 -45.81 8.41 51.09
C ALA A 5 -45.84 8.56 49.57
N ALA A 6 -46.51 9.59 49.09
CA ALA A 6 -46.57 9.98 47.67
C ALA A 6 -45.37 10.82 47.32
N LEU A 7 -44.57 10.37 46.39
CA LEU A 7 -43.47 11.11 45.74
C LEU A 7 -44.02 11.82 44.48
N LEU A 8 -44.01 13.15 44.52
CA LEU A 8 -44.29 14.00 43.37
C LEU A 8 -43.03 13.98 42.43
N PHE A 9 -43.20 13.48 41.22
CA PHE A 9 -42.23 13.64 40.15
C PHE A 9 -42.52 14.93 39.37
N CYS A 10 -41.62 15.88 39.48
CA CYS A 10 -41.63 17.11 38.69
C CYS A 10 -41.03 16.77 37.31
N GLY A 11 -41.86 16.75 36.26
CA GLY A 11 -41.43 16.50 34.89
C GLY A 11 -40.84 17.73 34.22
N CYS A 12 -39.54 17.77 34.03
CA CYS A 12 -38.91 18.70 33.11
C CYS A 12 -39.09 18.16 31.68
N LYS A 13 -39.90 18.81 30.88
CA LYS A 13 -39.94 18.62 29.41
C LYS A 13 -38.71 19.28 28.83
N GLY A 14 -37.67 18.50 28.58
CA GLY A 14 -36.57 18.86 27.67
C GLY A 14 -36.99 18.57 26.24
N SER A 15 -37.11 19.61 25.41
CA SER A 15 -37.25 19.49 23.95
C SER A 15 -35.89 18.96 23.40
N GLY A 16 -35.76 17.65 23.34
CA GLY A 16 -34.65 17.02 22.62
C GLY A 16 -34.92 17.15 21.12
N GLU A 17 -34.26 18.08 20.45
CA GLU A 17 -34.09 17.99 19.01
C GLU A 17 -33.43 16.61 18.71
N LYS A 18 -34.20 15.79 17.99
CA LYS A 18 -33.61 14.60 17.39
C LYS A 18 -32.67 15.11 16.31
N VAL A 19 -31.37 15.08 16.58
CA VAL A 19 -30.35 15.11 15.53
C VAL A 19 -30.60 13.85 14.71
N GLU A 20 -31.26 13.99 13.57
CA GLU A 20 -31.29 12.95 12.56
C GLU A 20 -29.85 12.69 12.16
N ALA A 21 -29.35 11.51 12.52
CA ALA A 21 -28.10 11.04 12.01
C ALA A 21 -28.20 11.02 10.48
N GLN A 22 -27.41 11.84 9.81
CA GLN A 22 -27.25 11.74 8.36
C GLN A 22 -26.94 10.27 8.04
N PRO A 23 -27.55 9.70 6.98
CA PRO A 23 -27.22 8.34 6.56
C PRO A 23 -25.70 8.29 6.36
N ALA A 24 -25.01 7.34 7.03
CA ALA A 24 -23.60 7.11 6.84
C ALA A 24 -23.36 6.92 5.33
N GLU A 25 -22.50 7.74 4.75
CA GLU A 25 -22.11 7.57 3.35
C GLU A 25 -21.62 6.12 3.16
N GLU A 26 -22.21 5.40 2.19
CA GLU A 26 -21.89 3.99 1.96
C GLU A 26 -20.50 3.87 1.36
N GLY A 27 -19.49 3.43 2.12
CA GLY A 27 -18.14 3.13 1.67
C GLY A 27 -17.04 3.82 2.48
N ALA A 28 -15.79 3.43 2.23
CA ALA A 28 -14.63 3.98 2.91
C ALA A 28 -14.27 5.38 2.36
N ALA A 29 -13.77 6.25 3.23
CA ALA A 29 -13.27 7.56 2.80
C ALA A 29 -11.91 7.43 2.11
N VAL A 30 -11.78 8.01 0.92
CA VAL A 30 -10.52 8.17 0.18
C VAL A 30 -10.29 9.66 -0.04
N TYR A 31 -9.27 10.20 0.59
CA TYR A 31 -8.87 11.59 0.40
C TYR A 31 -8.04 11.72 -0.87
N MET A 32 -8.18 12.84 -1.56
CA MET A 32 -7.47 13.09 -2.82
C MET A 32 -7.09 14.56 -2.97
N THR A 33 -5.88 14.79 -3.46
CA THR A 33 -5.41 16.08 -3.97
C THR A 33 -4.78 15.91 -5.34
N SER A 34 -4.93 16.89 -6.23
CA SER A 34 -4.24 16.94 -7.51
C SER A 34 -2.81 17.50 -7.39
N ASP A 35 -2.48 18.17 -6.29
CA ASP A 35 -1.15 18.66 -6.01
C ASP A 35 -0.20 17.53 -5.58
N ILE A 36 0.97 17.45 -6.23
CA ILE A 36 2.04 16.48 -5.92
C ILE A 36 3.26 17.28 -5.45
N SER A 37 3.19 17.71 -4.20
CA SER A 37 4.26 18.44 -3.52
C SER A 37 4.54 17.85 -2.14
N PRO A 38 5.67 18.12 -1.51
CA PRO A 38 5.95 17.74 -0.13
C PRO A 38 4.87 18.23 0.84
N GLU A 39 4.37 19.43 0.64
CA GLU A 39 3.31 20.05 1.45
C GLU A 39 1.97 19.32 1.27
N ALA A 40 1.61 18.98 0.03
CA ALA A 40 0.39 18.24 -0.28
C ALA A 40 0.42 16.82 0.32
N LEU A 41 1.58 16.17 0.34
CA LEU A 41 1.76 14.85 0.96
C LEU A 41 1.54 14.90 2.48
N ILE A 42 2.00 15.96 3.16
CA ILE A 42 1.72 16.18 4.57
C ILE A 42 0.24 16.52 4.78
N LYS A 43 -0.33 17.43 3.99
CA LYS A 43 -1.72 17.87 4.09
C LYS A 43 -2.70 16.69 3.94
N ILE A 44 -2.48 15.80 2.96
CA ILE A 44 -3.38 14.64 2.76
C ILE A 44 -3.29 13.65 3.91
N TYR A 45 -2.09 13.41 4.45
CA TYR A 45 -1.91 12.59 5.65
C TYR A 45 -2.67 13.17 6.85
N GLU A 46 -2.56 14.48 7.11
CA GLU A 46 -3.25 15.14 8.21
C GLU A 46 -4.78 15.10 8.04
N SER A 47 -5.26 15.15 6.80
CA SER A 47 -6.70 15.09 6.47
C SER A 47 -7.34 13.74 6.85
N LEU A 48 -6.56 12.67 7.00
CA LEU A 48 -7.06 11.38 7.47
C LEU A 48 -7.54 11.40 8.94
N GLY A 49 -7.12 12.39 9.73
CA GLY A 49 -7.48 12.51 11.15
C GLY A 49 -6.89 11.41 12.04
N VAL A 50 -5.99 10.58 11.52
CA VAL A 50 -5.26 9.53 12.25
C VAL A 50 -3.77 9.84 12.26
N LYS A 51 -3.06 9.35 13.29
CA LYS A 51 -1.63 9.60 13.43
C LYS A 51 -0.85 8.29 13.48
N ALA A 52 0.29 8.28 12.81
CA ALA A 52 1.31 7.25 13.03
C ALA A 52 2.00 7.50 14.37
N GLU A 53 2.02 6.53 15.25
CA GLU A 53 2.54 6.66 16.61
C GLU A 53 3.56 5.58 16.95
N GLY A 54 4.51 5.91 17.82
CA GLY A 54 5.59 5.01 18.20
C GLY A 54 6.74 5.02 17.19
N ARG A 55 7.35 3.87 16.95
CA ARG A 55 8.39 3.67 15.94
C ARG A 55 7.72 3.45 14.58
N VAL A 56 7.77 4.43 13.71
CA VAL A 56 7.03 4.47 12.46
C VAL A 56 7.87 3.91 11.31
N ALA A 57 7.41 2.85 10.67
CA ALA A 57 7.94 2.40 9.39
C ALA A 57 7.28 3.18 8.24
N VAL A 58 8.05 3.85 7.39
CA VAL A 58 7.55 4.41 6.13
C VAL A 58 7.98 3.49 4.99
N LYS A 59 7.04 2.66 4.52
CA LYS A 59 7.33 1.67 3.47
C LYS A 59 7.25 2.28 2.08
N ILE A 60 8.37 2.24 1.38
CA ILE A 60 8.53 2.76 0.01
C ILE A 60 9.07 1.70 -0.94
N SER A 61 9.22 2.04 -2.22
CA SER A 61 10.08 1.38 -3.20
C SER A 61 11.21 2.32 -3.57
N THR A 62 12.46 1.91 -3.35
CA THR A 62 13.64 2.72 -3.64
C THR A 62 14.01 2.78 -5.13
N GLY A 63 13.36 1.95 -5.95
CA GLY A 63 13.68 1.80 -7.37
C GLY A 63 14.91 0.93 -7.64
N GLU A 64 14.93 0.24 -8.78
CA GLU A 64 16.09 -0.54 -9.24
C GLU A 64 17.15 0.39 -9.83
N ALA A 65 18.44 0.01 -9.77
CA ALA A 65 19.53 0.75 -10.37
C ALA A 65 19.25 1.05 -11.86
N GLY A 66 19.42 2.32 -12.27
CA GLY A 66 19.10 2.82 -13.61
C GLY A 66 17.64 3.23 -13.80
N GLY A 67 16.72 2.83 -12.91
CA GLY A 67 15.33 3.31 -12.89
C GLY A 67 15.25 4.77 -12.44
N HIS A 68 14.19 5.48 -12.86
CA HIS A 68 14.06 6.91 -12.58
C HIS A 68 12.63 7.37 -12.24
N ASN A 69 11.64 6.45 -12.27
CA ASN A 69 10.23 6.80 -12.02
C ASN A 69 9.83 6.69 -10.54
N TYR A 70 10.66 6.13 -9.66
CA TYR A 70 10.38 5.96 -8.24
C TYR A 70 10.14 7.30 -7.51
N LEU A 71 9.47 7.25 -6.35
CA LEU A 71 9.23 8.43 -5.52
C LEU A 71 10.56 9.04 -5.06
N LYS A 72 10.79 10.30 -5.46
CA LYS A 72 12.06 10.98 -5.20
C LYS A 72 12.19 11.40 -3.73
N PRO A 73 13.42 11.35 -3.15
CA PRO A 73 13.68 11.83 -1.79
C PRO A 73 13.18 13.26 -1.54
N GLU A 74 13.26 14.15 -2.54
CA GLU A 74 12.82 15.54 -2.46
C GLU A 74 11.31 15.66 -2.23
N LEU A 75 10.51 14.73 -2.78
CA LEU A 75 9.08 14.72 -2.57
C LEU A 75 8.69 14.21 -1.18
N ILE A 76 9.40 13.18 -0.69
CA ILE A 76 8.96 12.45 0.50
C ILE A 76 9.71 12.82 1.79
N GLY A 77 10.84 13.55 1.69
CA GLY A 77 11.75 13.76 2.82
C GLY A 77 11.12 14.54 3.97
N ASP A 78 10.37 15.60 3.68
CA ASP A 78 9.70 16.38 4.71
C ASP A 78 8.54 15.61 5.35
N PHE A 79 7.84 14.78 4.57
CA PHE A 79 6.83 13.87 5.11
C PHE A 79 7.44 12.84 6.08
N VAL A 80 8.56 12.22 5.74
CA VAL A 80 9.27 11.26 6.61
C VAL A 80 9.64 11.92 7.94
N LYS A 81 10.16 13.15 7.90
CA LYS A 81 10.43 13.95 9.12
C LYS A 81 9.15 14.25 9.90
N HIS A 82 8.08 14.66 9.20
CA HIS A 82 6.80 15.01 9.82
C HIS A 82 6.19 13.87 10.63
N VAL A 83 6.25 12.63 10.12
CA VAL A 83 5.77 11.45 10.84
C VAL A 83 6.82 10.84 11.78
N ASN A 84 8.00 11.44 11.90
CA ASN A 84 9.15 10.90 12.63
C ASN A 84 9.43 9.45 12.26
N GLY A 85 9.37 9.14 10.96
CA GLY A 85 9.45 7.78 10.44
C GLY A 85 10.84 7.38 9.99
N LYS A 86 11.03 6.07 9.85
CA LYS A 86 12.19 5.45 9.19
C LYS A 86 11.73 4.83 7.88
N LEU A 87 12.41 5.16 6.78
CA LEU A 87 12.19 4.48 5.51
C LEU A 87 12.56 3.01 5.63
N VAL A 88 11.69 2.14 5.08
CA VAL A 88 11.91 0.67 5.13
C VAL A 88 11.64 0.03 3.77
N GLU A 89 12.42 -1.01 3.46
CA GLU A 89 12.26 -1.88 2.30
C GLU A 89 12.83 -3.28 2.59
N CYS A 90 12.69 -4.22 1.66
CA CYS A 90 13.32 -5.54 1.66
C CYS A 90 14.03 -5.81 0.34
N ASN A 91 15.04 -6.68 0.38
CA ASN A 91 15.75 -7.15 -0.80
C ASN A 91 14.81 -7.81 -1.82
N THR A 92 15.18 -7.79 -3.11
CA THR A 92 14.41 -8.43 -4.18
C THR A 92 14.72 -9.93 -4.30
N ALA A 93 13.80 -10.70 -4.84
CA ALA A 93 13.97 -12.15 -5.06
C ALA A 93 14.51 -12.50 -6.46
N TYR A 94 14.61 -11.51 -7.36
CA TYR A 94 15.13 -11.67 -8.72
C TYR A 94 16.51 -11.01 -8.84
N ALA A 95 17.23 -11.40 -9.90
CA ALA A 95 18.55 -10.82 -10.17
C ALA A 95 18.47 -9.32 -10.47
N GLY A 96 19.25 -8.54 -9.74
CA GLY A 96 19.32 -7.09 -9.83
C GLY A 96 20.22 -6.54 -8.74
N LYS A 97 20.38 -5.23 -8.69
CA LYS A 97 21.25 -4.57 -7.69
C LYS A 97 20.60 -4.51 -6.30
N ARG A 98 19.34 -4.82 -6.18
CA ARG A 98 18.63 -4.88 -4.90
C ARG A 98 18.43 -6.29 -4.36
N MET A 99 19.08 -7.31 -4.96
CA MET A 99 19.00 -8.69 -4.50
C MET A 99 19.82 -8.94 -3.22
N ASN A 100 20.91 -8.23 -3.03
CA ASN A 100 21.79 -8.33 -1.85
C ASN A 100 21.80 -7.02 -1.09
N THR A 101 21.91 -7.07 0.23
CA THR A 101 21.85 -5.90 1.09
C THR A 101 22.89 -4.84 0.76
N ASP A 102 24.15 -5.22 0.55
CA ASP A 102 25.23 -4.27 0.25
C ASP A 102 24.99 -3.55 -1.09
N ASP A 103 24.64 -4.28 -2.14
CA ASP A 103 24.29 -3.70 -3.44
C ASP A 103 23.05 -2.83 -3.36
N HIS A 104 22.04 -3.23 -2.55
CA HIS A 104 20.82 -2.47 -2.34
C HIS A 104 21.10 -1.15 -1.60
N LEU A 105 21.97 -1.17 -0.60
CA LEU A 105 22.40 0.06 0.09
C LEU A 105 23.15 1.02 -0.84
N ALA A 106 23.93 0.50 -1.80
CA ALA A 106 24.56 1.33 -2.82
C ALA A 106 23.51 2.00 -3.75
N VAL A 107 22.45 1.28 -4.16
CA VAL A 107 21.33 1.86 -4.92
C VAL A 107 20.59 2.93 -4.12
N ILE A 108 20.38 2.72 -2.82
CA ILE A 108 19.75 3.69 -1.91
C ILE A 108 20.57 4.99 -1.85
N GLU A 109 21.91 4.87 -1.80
CA GLU A 109 22.82 6.02 -1.83
C GLU A 109 22.77 6.73 -3.18
N ASP A 110 22.90 6.03 -4.29
CA ASP A 110 22.84 6.57 -5.66
C ASP A 110 21.51 7.30 -5.92
N HIS A 111 20.41 6.80 -5.37
CA HIS A 111 19.09 7.40 -5.49
C HIS A 111 18.82 8.54 -4.48
N GLY A 112 19.78 8.87 -3.62
CA GLY A 112 19.73 10.02 -2.71
C GLY A 112 18.97 9.81 -1.41
N PHE A 113 18.49 8.60 -1.09
CA PHE A 113 17.71 8.36 0.13
C PHE A 113 18.50 8.54 1.42
N ASN A 114 19.84 8.49 1.37
CA ASN A 114 20.69 8.77 2.54
C ASN A 114 20.54 10.20 3.05
N ALA A 115 20.22 11.17 2.16
CA ALA A 115 19.98 12.57 2.53
C ALA A 115 18.75 12.76 3.42
N ILE A 116 17.81 11.83 3.42
CA ILE A 116 16.57 11.88 4.21
C ILE A 116 16.51 10.79 5.31
N GLY A 117 17.68 10.33 5.78
CA GLY A 117 17.82 9.40 6.89
C GLY A 117 18.08 7.94 6.51
N GLY A 118 18.26 7.65 5.21
CA GLY A 118 18.54 6.29 4.72
C GLY A 118 17.38 5.32 4.92
N VAL A 119 17.55 4.09 4.44
CA VAL A 119 16.53 3.04 4.44
C VAL A 119 16.98 1.86 5.29
N ASP A 120 16.10 1.32 6.14
CA ASP A 120 16.31 0.02 6.80
C ASP A 120 15.87 -1.09 5.84
N ILE A 121 16.80 -1.95 5.46
CA ILE A 121 16.54 -3.18 4.72
C ILE A 121 16.09 -4.24 5.71
N MET A 122 14.77 -4.39 5.86
CA MET A 122 14.17 -5.17 6.95
C MET A 122 14.58 -6.65 6.99
N ASP A 123 14.97 -7.22 5.86
CA ASP A 123 15.43 -8.61 5.75
C ASP A 123 16.97 -8.77 5.74
N ALA A 124 17.74 -7.71 6.03
CA ALA A 124 19.19 -7.76 6.12
C ALA A 124 19.69 -8.69 7.24
N GLU A 125 18.96 -8.75 8.35
CA GLU A 125 19.31 -9.55 9.53
C GLU A 125 18.48 -10.86 9.64
N GLY A 126 17.76 -11.23 8.59
CA GLY A 126 16.92 -12.42 8.54
C GLY A 126 15.44 -12.12 8.37
N GLU A 127 14.61 -13.10 8.68
CA GLU A 127 13.18 -13.08 8.40
C GLU A 127 12.36 -13.68 9.53
N ILE A 128 11.07 -13.35 9.58
CA ILE A 128 10.08 -13.92 10.51
C ILE A 128 8.85 -14.35 9.72
N LYS A 129 8.12 -15.33 10.25
CA LYS A 129 6.85 -15.81 9.74
C LYS A 129 5.71 -15.16 10.53
N ILE A 130 4.75 -14.57 9.84
CA ILE A 130 3.55 -13.96 10.43
C ILE A 130 2.29 -14.67 9.90
N PRO A 131 1.20 -14.77 10.71
CA PRO A 131 -0.03 -15.43 10.29
C PRO A 131 -0.68 -14.76 9.07
N VAL A 132 -1.39 -15.54 8.27
CA VAL A 132 -2.25 -15.09 7.17
C VAL A 132 -3.71 -15.38 7.47
N ARG A 133 -4.65 -14.69 6.80
CA ARG A 133 -6.09 -14.91 6.96
C ARG A 133 -6.57 -16.15 6.21
N ASP A 134 -6.09 -16.34 4.99
CA ASP A 134 -6.45 -17.43 4.10
C ASP A 134 -5.28 -18.41 3.93
N THR A 135 -5.48 -19.65 4.32
CA THR A 135 -4.46 -20.71 4.26
C THR A 135 -4.59 -21.62 3.05
N THR A 136 -5.36 -21.22 2.04
CA THR A 136 -5.61 -22.02 0.82
C THR A 136 -4.31 -22.32 0.07
N TYR A 137 -3.44 -21.31 -0.10
CA TYR A 137 -2.16 -21.45 -0.81
C TYR A 137 -0.96 -21.20 0.11
N MET A 138 -1.05 -20.20 0.98
CA MET A 138 0.02 -19.82 1.91
C MET A 138 -0.41 -20.08 3.35
N HIS A 139 0.48 -20.65 4.17
CA HIS A 139 0.19 -20.89 5.59
C HIS A 139 0.68 -19.77 6.51
N TYR A 140 1.53 -18.89 6.02
CA TYR A 140 2.10 -17.71 6.68
C TYR A 140 2.62 -16.75 5.62
N ASN A 141 2.91 -15.51 6.01
CA ASN A 141 3.74 -14.61 5.20
C ASN A 141 5.15 -14.56 5.81
N ILE A 142 6.19 -14.48 4.98
CA ILE A 142 7.60 -14.39 5.41
C ILE A 142 8.06 -12.96 5.15
N VAL A 143 8.31 -12.22 6.23
CA VAL A 143 8.64 -10.80 6.17
C VAL A 143 10.03 -10.55 6.74
N GLY A 144 10.62 -9.39 6.43
CA GLY A 144 11.90 -9.00 6.99
C GLY A 144 11.86 -8.94 8.52
N LYS A 145 12.90 -9.47 9.19
CA LYS A 145 12.97 -9.55 10.65
C LYS A 145 12.82 -8.18 11.33
N ASN A 146 13.37 -7.13 10.72
CA ASN A 146 13.33 -5.78 11.29
C ASN A 146 11.93 -5.17 11.32
N LEU A 147 10.91 -5.81 10.70
CA LEU A 147 9.51 -5.39 10.85
C LEU A 147 9.11 -5.30 12.33
N GLN A 148 9.66 -6.17 13.20
CA GLN A 148 9.42 -6.18 14.64
C GLN A 148 9.95 -4.95 15.39
N ASN A 149 10.77 -4.12 14.74
CA ASN A 149 11.29 -2.89 15.33
C ASN A 149 10.30 -1.73 15.26
N TYR A 150 9.16 -1.90 14.61
CA TYR A 150 8.17 -0.85 14.35
C TYR A 150 6.84 -1.13 15.02
N ASP A 151 6.15 -0.05 15.42
CA ASP A 151 4.87 -0.11 16.15
C ASP A 151 3.68 0.19 15.23
N CYS A 152 3.92 0.88 14.11
CA CYS A 152 2.95 1.17 13.04
C CYS A 152 3.65 1.36 11.69
N MET A 153 2.87 1.43 10.62
CA MET A 153 3.37 1.63 9.26
C MET A 153 2.61 2.74 8.55
N VAL A 154 3.34 3.58 7.83
CA VAL A 154 2.82 4.36 6.71
C VAL A 154 3.26 3.67 5.43
N ASN A 155 2.31 3.11 4.71
CA ASN A 155 2.53 2.48 3.42
C ASN A 155 2.44 3.57 2.34
N LEU A 156 3.59 4.12 1.95
CA LEU A 156 3.72 5.17 0.95
C LEU A 156 4.10 4.53 -0.39
N ALA A 157 3.11 4.27 -1.21
CA ALA A 157 3.28 3.58 -2.48
C ALA A 157 3.33 4.57 -3.66
N HIS A 158 4.18 4.28 -4.61
CA HIS A 158 4.13 4.82 -5.95
C HIS A 158 3.14 3.96 -6.77
N PHE A 159 2.08 4.55 -7.32
CA PHE A 159 1.10 3.83 -8.14
C PHE A 159 1.59 3.77 -9.60
N LYS A 160 1.61 2.58 -10.21
CA LYS A 160 2.14 2.32 -11.58
C LYS A 160 1.73 0.95 -12.08
N GLY A 161 2.11 0.62 -13.31
CA GLY A 161 2.01 -0.73 -13.86
C GLY A 161 2.96 -1.72 -13.17
N HIS A 162 2.69 -3.01 -13.37
CA HIS A 162 3.55 -4.09 -12.89
C HIS A 162 3.49 -5.31 -13.78
N ALA A 163 4.66 -5.86 -14.15
CA ALA A 163 4.77 -6.96 -15.11
C ALA A 163 4.03 -8.24 -14.69
N MET A 164 3.93 -8.54 -13.39
CA MET A 164 3.27 -9.74 -12.88
C MET A 164 1.92 -9.43 -12.23
N GLY A 165 1.81 -8.39 -11.40
CA GLY A 165 0.59 -8.06 -10.66
C GLY A 165 -0.40 -7.15 -11.40
N GLY A 166 -0.09 -6.74 -12.65
CA GLY A 166 -0.89 -5.79 -13.40
C GLY A 166 -0.62 -4.34 -13.00
N PHE A 167 -0.74 -4.02 -11.73
CA PHE A 167 -0.40 -2.73 -11.14
C PHE A 167 0.36 -2.88 -9.82
N GLY A 168 0.96 -1.80 -9.37
CA GLY A 168 1.57 -1.67 -8.06
C GLY A 168 0.99 -0.46 -7.33
N GLY A 169 0.22 -0.72 -6.27
CA GLY A 169 -0.31 0.24 -5.32
C GLY A 169 0.00 -0.19 -3.90
N VAL A 170 -0.81 0.26 -2.93
CA VAL A 170 -0.57 -0.03 -1.51
C VAL A 170 -0.71 -1.51 -1.17
N LEU A 171 -1.59 -2.28 -1.84
CA LEU A 171 -1.69 -3.73 -1.61
C LEU A 171 -0.40 -4.44 -2.00
N LYS A 172 0.17 -4.12 -3.17
CA LYS A 172 1.46 -4.68 -3.58
C LYS A 172 2.62 -4.22 -2.69
N ASN A 173 2.64 -2.96 -2.29
CA ASN A 173 3.70 -2.41 -1.44
C ASN A 173 3.68 -3.02 -0.03
N ALA A 174 2.49 -3.30 0.53
CA ALA A 174 2.33 -4.02 1.80
C ALA A 174 2.69 -5.52 1.70
N SER A 175 2.40 -6.16 0.56
CA SER A 175 2.66 -7.59 0.36
C SER A 175 4.10 -7.85 -0.09
N ILE A 176 4.36 -7.73 -1.39
CA ILE A 176 5.68 -7.98 -2.00
C ILE A 176 6.75 -7.05 -1.42
N GLY A 177 6.37 -5.78 -1.12
CA GLY A 177 7.32 -4.80 -0.61
C GLY A 177 7.84 -5.11 0.79
N VAL A 178 7.04 -5.70 1.67
CA VAL A 178 7.37 -6.05 3.07
C VAL A 178 7.91 -7.47 3.20
N ALA A 179 7.56 -8.36 2.27
CA ALA A 179 8.07 -9.72 2.26
C ALA A 179 9.60 -9.75 2.13
N SER A 180 10.26 -10.64 2.88
CA SER A 180 11.68 -10.94 2.69
C SER A 180 11.95 -11.51 1.29
N ARG A 181 13.20 -11.69 0.93
CA ARG A 181 13.56 -12.33 -0.34
C ARG A 181 12.87 -13.69 -0.52
N ASN A 182 12.90 -14.54 0.50
CA ASN A 182 12.22 -15.84 0.49
C ASN A 182 10.70 -15.67 0.52
N GLY A 183 10.18 -14.68 1.26
CA GLY A 183 8.76 -14.36 1.30
C GLY A 183 8.19 -13.90 -0.04
N LYS A 184 8.96 -13.08 -0.78
CA LYS A 184 8.59 -12.71 -2.16
C LYS A 184 8.43 -13.95 -3.03
N THR A 185 9.37 -14.90 -2.93
CA THR A 185 9.29 -16.17 -3.65
C THR A 185 8.07 -16.97 -3.23
N TYR A 186 7.81 -17.09 -1.92
CA TYR A 186 6.67 -17.82 -1.40
C TYR A 186 5.33 -17.28 -1.90
N ILE A 187 5.19 -15.95 -1.98
CA ILE A 187 4.01 -15.30 -2.57
C ILE A 187 3.90 -15.59 -4.07
N HIS A 188 4.99 -15.38 -4.84
CA HIS A 188 4.97 -15.55 -6.30
C HIS A 188 4.78 -16.98 -6.75
N THR A 189 5.16 -17.94 -5.92
CA THR A 189 5.02 -19.39 -6.19
C THR A 189 3.77 -20.00 -5.55
N ASN A 190 2.84 -19.17 -5.07
CA ASN A 190 1.59 -19.63 -4.44
C ASN A 190 1.84 -20.62 -3.29
N GLY A 191 2.80 -20.31 -2.43
CA GLY A 191 3.18 -21.15 -1.30
C GLY A 191 3.99 -22.41 -1.62
N GLN A 192 4.46 -22.58 -2.88
CA GLN A 192 5.17 -23.80 -3.29
C GLN A 192 6.65 -23.80 -2.96
N SER A 193 7.29 -22.64 -2.85
CA SER A 193 8.73 -22.52 -2.54
C SER A 193 9.03 -21.31 -1.69
N GLU A 194 9.87 -21.50 -0.67
CA GLU A 194 10.50 -20.42 0.10
C GLU A 194 11.93 -20.09 -0.42
N ASP A 195 12.46 -20.89 -1.34
CA ASP A 195 13.81 -20.74 -1.87
C ASP A 195 13.82 -19.75 -3.05
N TYR A 196 14.38 -18.55 -2.84
CA TYR A 196 14.45 -17.51 -3.87
C TYR A 196 15.22 -17.93 -5.12
N THR A 197 16.14 -18.91 -5.02
CA THR A 197 16.88 -19.43 -6.17
C THR A 197 15.98 -20.22 -7.13
N ARG A 198 14.79 -20.63 -6.67
CA ARG A 198 13.80 -21.40 -7.39
C ARG A 198 12.57 -20.59 -7.78
N LEU A 199 12.62 -19.26 -7.70
CA LEU A 199 11.49 -18.38 -8.02
C LEU A 199 10.84 -18.73 -9.37
N TRP A 200 11.65 -18.93 -10.40
CA TRP A 200 11.18 -19.12 -11.77
C TRP A 200 10.68 -20.54 -12.07
N ASP A 201 10.96 -21.53 -11.20
CA ASP A 201 10.55 -22.94 -11.41
C ASP A 201 9.03 -23.12 -11.31
N PHE A 202 8.33 -22.23 -10.57
CA PHE A 202 6.92 -22.39 -10.21
C PHE A 202 6.00 -21.32 -10.80
N ILE A 203 6.55 -20.32 -11.50
CA ILE A 203 5.75 -19.26 -12.12
C ILE A 203 5.17 -19.77 -13.43
N GLN A 204 3.85 -19.95 -13.46
CA GLN A 204 3.11 -20.44 -14.62
C GLN A 204 1.91 -19.50 -14.88
N PRO A 205 1.55 -19.24 -16.16
CA PRO A 205 0.42 -18.35 -16.50
C PRO A 205 -0.91 -18.76 -15.86
N GLU A 206 -1.19 -20.05 -15.74
CA GLU A 206 -2.40 -20.60 -15.12
C GLU A 206 -2.48 -20.38 -13.60
N ASN A 207 -1.42 -19.93 -12.98
CA ASN A 207 -1.36 -19.61 -11.58
C ASN A 207 -1.52 -18.09 -11.29
N GLN A 208 -1.83 -17.29 -12.30
CA GLN A 208 -1.90 -15.83 -12.18
C GLN A 208 -2.85 -15.39 -11.06
N ASP A 209 -4.09 -15.87 -11.03
CA ASP A 209 -5.08 -15.48 -10.02
C ASP A 209 -4.67 -15.94 -8.63
N LYS A 210 -4.09 -17.13 -8.48
CA LYS A 210 -3.56 -17.63 -7.20
C LYS A 210 -2.44 -16.74 -6.66
N PHE A 211 -1.57 -16.24 -7.54
CA PHE A 211 -0.53 -15.28 -7.15
C PHE A 211 -1.14 -13.97 -6.64
N LEU A 212 -2.17 -13.45 -7.30
CA LEU A 212 -2.87 -12.23 -6.89
C LEU A 212 -3.59 -12.41 -5.55
N GLU A 213 -4.18 -13.58 -5.31
CA GLU A 213 -4.80 -13.96 -4.04
C GLU A 213 -3.75 -14.05 -2.92
N CYS A 214 -2.59 -14.68 -3.19
CA CYS A 214 -1.47 -14.71 -2.25
C CYS A 214 -0.93 -13.31 -1.92
N MET A 215 -0.88 -12.42 -2.92
CA MET A 215 -0.47 -11.03 -2.74
C MET A 215 -1.45 -10.27 -1.83
N ALA A 216 -2.75 -10.40 -2.07
CA ALA A 216 -3.79 -9.81 -1.22
C ALA A 216 -3.72 -10.33 0.24
N ASN A 217 -3.53 -11.64 0.39
CA ASN A 217 -3.42 -12.29 1.69
C ASN A 217 -2.16 -11.87 2.46
N ALA A 218 -1.04 -11.71 1.78
CA ALA A 218 0.20 -11.20 2.37
C ALA A 218 0.07 -9.73 2.82
N ALA A 219 -0.67 -8.89 2.07
CA ALA A 219 -0.99 -7.53 2.49
C ALA A 219 -1.86 -7.51 3.76
N ALA A 220 -2.87 -8.39 3.82
CA ALA A 220 -3.72 -8.55 5.01
C ALA A 220 -2.89 -8.99 6.24
N ALA A 221 -1.94 -9.90 6.07
CA ALA A 221 -1.06 -10.35 7.15
C ALA A 221 -0.24 -9.20 7.75
N VAL A 222 0.26 -8.27 6.92
CA VAL A 222 1.00 -7.09 7.40
C VAL A 222 0.07 -6.11 8.11
N HIS A 223 -1.14 -5.88 7.59
CA HIS A 223 -2.16 -5.06 8.26
C HIS A 223 -2.50 -5.60 9.65
N ASP A 224 -2.72 -6.92 9.75
CA ASP A 224 -3.05 -7.60 11.01
C ASP A 224 -1.88 -7.61 12.00
N TYR A 225 -0.65 -7.75 11.51
CA TYR A 225 0.56 -7.66 12.33
C TYR A 225 0.64 -6.33 13.08
N PHE A 226 0.33 -5.24 12.43
CA PHE A 226 0.24 -3.90 13.04
C PHE A 226 -1.11 -3.64 13.73
N LYS A 227 -2.02 -4.61 13.81
CA LYS A 227 -3.35 -4.48 14.43
C LYS A 227 -4.16 -3.32 13.84
N GLY A 228 -4.08 -3.14 12.53
CA GLY A 228 -4.75 -2.05 11.81
C GLY A 228 -4.05 -0.69 11.90
N LYS A 229 -2.92 -0.57 12.58
CA LYS A 229 -2.14 0.68 12.65
C LYS A 229 -1.30 0.85 11.37
N VAL A 230 -1.96 0.86 10.23
CA VAL A 230 -1.36 1.11 8.91
C VAL A 230 -2.12 2.23 8.22
N ILE A 231 -1.39 3.24 7.76
CA ILE A 231 -1.91 4.34 6.96
C ILE A 231 -1.44 4.13 5.53
N TYR A 232 -2.33 4.32 4.57
CA TYR A 232 -2.07 4.01 3.16
C TYR A 232 -2.10 5.27 2.32
N ILE A 233 -1.07 5.47 1.49
CA ILE A 233 -0.94 6.60 0.57
C ILE A 233 -0.46 6.08 -0.79
N ASN A 234 -1.16 6.40 -1.86
CA ASN A 234 -0.73 6.20 -3.24
C ASN A 234 -0.37 7.55 -3.87
N VAL A 235 0.82 7.65 -4.42
CA VAL A 235 1.23 8.79 -5.25
C VAL A 235 1.14 8.35 -6.71
N MET A 236 0.27 9.01 -7.48
CA MET A 236 -0.02 8.74 -8.88
C MET A 236 0.74 9.73 -9.77
N ASN A 237 2.07 9.63 -9.77
CA ASN A 237 2.98 10.40 -10.60
C ASN A 237 3.92 9.47 -11.38
N ASN A 238 4.44 9.94 -12.51
CA ASN A 238 5.37 9.16 -13.34
C ASN A 238 4.88 7.72 -13.57
N MET A 239 3.60 7.53 -13.82
CA MET A 239 2.93 6.22 -13.91
C MET A 239 3.31 5.47 -15.18
N SER A 240 4.48 4.85 -15.17
CA SER A 240 4.89 3.93 -16.24
C SER A 240 4.05 2.65 -16.23
N VAL A 241 3.95 1.99 -17.38
CA VAL A 241 3.46 0.61 -17.51
C VAL A 241 4.37 -0.38 -16.77
N ASP A 242 5.61 0.00 -16.49
CA ASP A 242 6.59 -0.78 -15.76
C ASP A 242 6.70 -0.34 -14.30
N CYS A 243 7.15 -1.28 -13.47
CA CYS A 243 7.36 -1.07 -12.04
C CYS A 243 8.74 -0.44 -11.77
N ASP A 244 8.89 0.23 -10.63
CA ASP A 244 10.18 0.70 -10.10
C ASP A 244 11.23 -0.41 -9.93
N CYS A 245 10.81 -1.67 -10.04
CA CYS A 245 11.69 -2.83 -10.02
C CYS A 245 12.36 -3.12 -11.39
N ASN A 246 12.06 -2.31 -12.42
CA ASN A 246 12.73 -2.35 -13.71
C ASN A 246 13.78 -1.22 -13.78
N GLY A 247 15.05 -1.58 -14.01
CA GLY A 247 16.13 -0.60 -14.14
C GLY A 247 16.11 0.20 -15.47
N ASN A 248 15.25 -0.22 -16.42
CA ASN A 248 15.03 0.50 -17.67
C ASN A 248 13.52 0.55 -17.99
N PRO A 249 12.72 1.24 -17.16
CA PRO A 249 11.29 1.30 -17.35
C PRO A 249 10.91 2.11 -18.59
N ALA A 250 9.77 1.77 -19.20
CA ALA A 250 9.16 2.59 -20.24
C ALA A 250 8.86 3.99 -19.67
N ALA A 251 8.91 4.99 -20.55
CA ALA A 251 8.49 6.35 -20.19
C ALA A 251 7.00 6.34 -19.80
N PRO A 252 6.59 7.14 -18.80
CA PRO A 252 5.17 7.36 -18.51
C PRO A 252 4.45 8.01 -19.72
N GLU A 253 3.32 7.41 -20.12
CA GLU A 253 2.45 7.96 -21.17
C GLU A 253 1.24 8.67 -20.57
N LEU A 254 0.85 8.29 -19.35
CA LEU A 254 -0.24 8.88 -18.57
C LEU A 254 0.31 10.00 -17.69
N LYS A 255 -0.34 11.17 -17.72
CA LYS A 255 0.02 12.29 -16.85
C LYS A 255 -0.28 11.98 -15.38
N ASP A 256 0.39 12.75 -14.53
CA ASP A 256 0.21 12.68 -13.08
C ASP A 256 -1.24 12.99 -12.69
N MET A 257 -1.78 12.23 -11.72
CA MET A 257 -3.18 12.36 -11.28
C MET A 257 -3.33 12.93 -9.87
N GLY A 258 -2.27 12.85 -9.06
CA GLY A 258 -2.32 13.37 -7.69
C GLY A 258 -1.88 12.38 -6.63
N ILE A 259 -2.26 12.68 -5.39
CA ILE A 259 -2.01 11.83 -4.22
C ILE A 259 -3.36 11.42 -3.63
N LEU A 260 -3.50 10.13 -3.32
CA LEU A 260 -4.67 9.60 -2.62
C LEU A 260 -4.25 8.95 -1.31
N ALA A 261 -5.10 9.05 -0.29
CA ALA A 261 -4.84 8.45 1.02
C ALA A 261 -6.12 7.88 1.66
N SER A 262 -5.99 6.77 2.39
CA SER A 262 -7.07 6.14 3.14
C SER A 262 -6.51 5.30 4.29
N THR A 263 -7.37 4.95 5.24
CA THR A 263 -7.10 3.88 6.22
C THR A 263 -7.54 2.50 5.70
N ASP A 264 -8.26 2.46 4.57
CA ASP A 264 -8.68 1.24 3.88
C ASP A 264 -7.85 1.04 2.60
N PRO A 265 -6.97 0.03 2.54
CA PRO A 265 -6.10 -0.20 1.38
C PRO A 265 -6.85 -0.69 0.14
N VAL A 266 -7.99 -1.36 0.33
CA VAL A 266 -8.82 -1.90 -0.76
C VAL A 266 -9.54 -0.76 -1.45
N ALA A 267 -10.18 0.13 -0.68
CA ALA A 267 -10.80 1.35 -1.18
C ALA A 267 -9.81 2.24 -1.92
N LEU A 268 -8.61 2.38 -1.37
CA LEU A 268 -7.57 3.23 -1.95
C LEU A 268 -7.06 2.72 -3.30
N ASP A 269 -6.70 1.44 -3.40
CA ASP A 269 -6.26 0.87 -4.68
C ASP A 269 -7.41 0.81 -5.69
N GLN A 270 -8.66 0.55 -5.25
CA GLN A 270 -9.84 0.62 -6.12
C GLN A 270 -10.03 2.04 -6.68
N ALA A 271 -9.92 3.08 -5.85
CA ALA A 271 -10.06 4.47 -6.31
C ALA A 271 -8.99 4.83 -7.35
N CYS A 272 -7.74 4.41 -7.15
CA CYS A 272 -6.67 4.63 -8.12
C CYS A 272 -6.94 3.90 -9.45
N LEU A 273 -7.42 2.65 -9.40
CA LEU A 273 -7.82 1.90 -10.59
C LEU A 273 -8.96 2.59 -11.34
N ASP A 274 -9.99 3.05 -10.64
CA ASP A 274 -11.12 3.74 -11.25
C ASP A 274 -10.71 5.05 -11.92
N LEU A 275 -9.76 5.80 -11.35
CA LEU A 275 -9.18 6.98 -12.00
C LEU A 275 -8.45 6.61 -13.30
N VAL A 276 -7.64 5.54 -13.29
CA VAL A 276 -6.95 5.08 -14.51
C VAL A 276 -7.95 4.60 -15.55
N PHE A 277 -8.93 3.76 -15.18
CA PHE A 277 -9.90 3.23 -16.13
C PHE A 277 -10.89 4.28 -16.64
N GLY A 278 -11.25 5.25 -15.80
CA GLY A 278 -12.12 6.38 -16.16
C GLY A 278 -11.42 7.45 -17.01
N HIS A 279 -10.07 7.43 -17.09
CA HIS A 279 -9.31 8.43 -17.83
C HIS A 279 -9.67 8.44 -19.33
N GLN A 280 -9.90 9.65 -19.86
CA GLN A 280 -10.14 9.88 -21.27
C GLN A 280 -8.82 10.27 -21.95
N ASN A 281 -8.32 9.41 -22.82
CA ASN A 281 -7.05 9.63 -23.50
C ASN A 281 -7.08 10.88 -24.38
N THR A 282 -5.98 11.63 -24.34
CA THR A 282 -5.74 12.81 -25.19
C THR A 282 -4.30 12.74 -25.73
N GLU A 283 -3.93 13.63 -26.64
CA GLU A 283 -2.58 13.69 -27.14
C GLU A 283 -1.57 14.00 -26.01
N GLY A 284 -0.61 13.09 -25.82
CA GLY A 284 0.40 13.18 -24.74
C GLY A 284 -0.13 12.89 -23.35
N ASP A 285 -1.29 12.19 -23.23
CA ASP A 285 -1.89 11.77 -21.98
C ASP A 285 -2.73 10.51 -22.21
N ASP A 286 -2.06 9.33 -22.17
CA ASP A 286 -2.63 8.05 -22.61
C ASP A 286 -2.49 6.96 -21.55
N ALA A 287 -3.63 6.46 -21.08
CA ALA A 287 -3.71 5.36 -20.11
C ALA A 287 -3.77 3.96 -20.77
N SER A 288 -3.77 3.86 -22.10
CA SER A 288 -4.06 2.58 -22.81
C SER A 288 -3.08 1.47 -22.43
N ALA A 289 -1.77 1.75 -22.40
CA ALA A 289 -0.76 0.74 -22.07
C ALA A 289 -0.90 0.26 -20.62
N LEU A 290 -1.19 1.18 -19.67
CA LEU A 290 -1.42 0.83 -18.28
C LEU A 290 -2.70 0.03 -18.09
N LYS A 291 -3.83 0.46 -18.71
CA LYS A 291 -5.10 -0.28 -18.69
C LYS A 291 -4.92 -1.70 -19.23
N GLN A 292 -4.23 -1.83 -20.37
CA GLN A 292 -3.95 -3.13 -20.97
C GLN A 292 -3.12 -4.01 -20.03
N ARG A 293 -2.04 -3.50 -19.43
CA ARG A 293 -1.21 -4.24 -18.47
C ARG A 293 -2.02 -4.74 -17.30
N ILE A 294 -2.91 -3.91 -16.72
CA ILE A 294 -3.79 -4.29 -15.61
C ILE A 294 -4.72 -5.43 -16.03
N ASN A 295 -5.34 -5.33 -17.21
CA ASN A 295 -6.25 -6.36 -17.74
C ASN A 295 -5.52 -7.66 -18.06
N ASP A 296 -4.39 -7.61 -18.79
CA ASP A 296 -3.63 -8.80 -19.22
C ASP A 296 -3.10 -9.61 -18.01
N ARG A 297 -2.94 -8.96 -16.87
CA ARG A 297 -2.47 -9.57 -15.62
C ARG A 297 -3.57 -9.77 -14.59
N HIS A 298 -4.85 -9.58 -14.96
CA HIS A 298 -6.00 -9.69 -14.07
C HIS A 298 -5.84 -8.84 -12.77
N GLY A 299 -5.14 -7.69 -12.85
CA GLY A 299 -4.68 -6.94 -11.69
C GLY A 299 -5.78 -6.59 -10.69
N ILE A 300 -7.03 -6.37 -11.15
CA ILE A 300 -8.20 -6.08 -10.32
C ILE A 300 -8.49 -7.23 -9.35
N HIS A 301 -8.18 -8.48 -9.71
CA HIS A 301 -8.43 -9.64 -8.85
C HIS A 301 -7.74 -9.55 -7.48
N THR A 302 -6.59 -8.86 -7.38
CA THR A 302 -5.95 -8.58 -6.08
C THR A 302 -6.87 -7.79 -5.14
N VAL A 303 -7.54 -6.76 -5.66
CA VAL A 303 -8.45 -5.90 -4.89
C VAL A 303 -9.72 -6.67 -4.51
N GLU A 304 -10.26 -7.46 -5.45
CA GLU A 304 -11.43 -8.32 -5.23
C GLU A 304 -11.17 -9.36 -4.14
N HIS A 305 -10.02 -10.02 -4.20
CA HIS A 305 -9.67 -11.01 -3.18
C HIS A 305 -9.37 -10.35 -1.83
N ALA A 306 -8.73 -9.18 -1.81
CA ALA A 306 -8.50 -8.43 -0.58
C ALA A 306 -9.81 -8.06 0.14
N GLU A 307 -10.86 -7.65 -0.62
CA GLU A 307 -12.20 -7.46 -0.09
C GLU A 307 -12.81 -8.77 0.41
N LYS A 308 -12.72 -9.83 -0.39
CA LYS A 308 -13.26 -11.16 -0.05
C LYS A 308 -12.73 -11.71 1.28
N ILE A 309 -11.45 -11.49 1.57
CA ILE A 309 -10.83 -11.91 2.85
C ILE A 309 -10.99 -10.87 3.96
N GLY A 310 -11.78 -9.81 3.75
CA GLY A 310 -12.14 -8.82 4.75
C GLY A 310 -11.02 -7.83 5.12
N LEU A 311 -10.07 -7.55 4.21
CA LEU A 311 -9.04 -6.54 4.46
C LEU A 311 -9.58 -5.11 4.40
N GLY A 312 -10.57 -4.87 3.57
CA GLY A 312 -11.23 -3.58 3.38
C GLY A 312 -12.44 -3.69 2.48
N CYS A 313 -12.91 -2.59 1.93
CA CYS A 313 -14.10 -2.49 1.09
C CYS A 313 -13.80 -1.78 -0.23
N ARG A 314 -14.26 -2.31 -1.37
CA ARG A 314 -14.12 -1.67 -2.67
C ARG A 314 -15.06 -0.46 -2.87
N LYS A 315 -16.14 -0.37 -2.08
CA LYS A 315 -16.98 0.83 -2.05
C LYS A 315 -16.24 1.95 -1.33
N TYR A 316 -16.23 3.12 -1.95
CA TYR A 316 -15.57 4.30 -1.39
C TYR A 316 -16.26 5.59 -1.84
N HIS A 317 -15.91 6.69 -1.20
CA HIS A 317 -16.22 8.04 -1.65
C HIS A 317 -14.97 8.92 -1.60
N ILE A 318 -14.83 9.81 -2.60
CA ILE A 318 -13.69 10.73 -2.70
C ILE A 318 -13.96 12.01 -1.92
N ILE A 319 -13.01 12.37 -1.05
CA ILE A 319 -12.95 13.65 -0.36
C ILE A 319 -11.77 14.45 -0.94
N LYS A 320 -12.08 15.46 -1.76
CA LYS A 320 -11.06 16.38 -2.28
C LYS A 320 -10.64 17.38 -1.21
N ILE A 321 -9.32 17.61 -1.13
CA ILE A 321 -8.70 18.49 -0.11
C ILE A 321 -7.96 19.69 -0.73
N ASP A 322 -8.14 19.91 -2.04
CA ASP A 322 -7.54 21.04 -2.79
C ASP A 322 -8.07 22.39 -2.32
#